data_f0275af37c107b01428044b6df30b279
#
_entry.id   f0275af37c107b01428044b6df30b279
#
_cell.length_a   1.000
_cell.length_b   1.000
_cell.length_c   1.000
_cell.angle_alpha   90.00
_cell.angle_beta   90.00
_cell.angle_gamma   90.00
#
_symmetry.space_group_name_H-M   'P 1'
#
loop_
_entity.id
_entity.type
_entity.pdbx_description
1 polymer ?
#
loop_
_entity_poly.entity_id
_entity_poly.type
_entity_poly.pdbx_seq_one_letter_code
_entity_poly.pdbx_strand_id
1 'polypeptide(L)'
;MKNKSKLKKIKEKKNTGTNVPAQWLYLCPQEITVRNIWTTVNDSDDLSLEIWEAAGVLEITLSDGKTIDFETAPLDLRDEYSNQFLAKHHTKSLFYVTIHQDSFSLAKPIMEHIARGLQGMFCGDTDDFTPVVRGA
;
A
#
# COMPACT_ATOMS: atom_id res chain seq x y z
N MET A 1 -19.01 -9.08 -21.42
CA MET A 1 -19.19 -8.30 -21.86
C MET A 1 -18.89 -8.07 -22.11
N LYS A 2 -18.84 -7.91 -21.68
CA LYS A 2 -18.95 -7.17 -21.94
C LYS A 2 -18.70 -6.76 -21.91
N ASN A 3 -19.03 -7.18 -21.67
CA ASN A 3 -19.07 -6.26 -21.86
C ASN A 3 -18.75 -6.04 -21.61
N LYS A 4 -19.13 -6.01 -20.97
CA LYS A 4 -19.27 -5.24 -21.07
C LYS A 4 -19.01 -4.79 -20.83
N SER A 5 -19.28 -5.17 -20.32
CA SER A 5 -19.34 -4.23 -20.46
C SER A 5 -19.15 -4.02 -20.12
N LYS A 6 -19.26 -4.11 -19.70
CA LYS A 6 -19.44 -3.39 -19.72
C LYS A 6 -19.20 -3.17 -19.13
N LEU A 7 -19.34 -3.77 -18.87
CA LEU A 7 -19.35 -3.07 -18.69
C LEU A 7 -19.07 -2.94 -18.23
N LYS A 8 -19.37 -3.20 -17.73
CA LYS A 8 -19.34 -2.48 -17.70
C LYS A 8 -19.18 -2.16 -17.26
N LYS A 9 -19.45 -2.44 -16.92
CA LYS A 9 -19.52 -1.66 -16.85
C LYS A 9 -19.39 -1.34 -16.19
N ILE A 10 -19.70 -1.72 -15.96
CA ILE A 10 -19.79 -0.96 -15.70
C ILE A 10 -19.63 -0.91 -14.92
N LYS A 11 -19.93 -1.13 -14.62
CA LYS A 11 -19.88 -0.55 -14.33
C LYS A 11 -19.56 -0.23 -13.65
N GLU A 12 -19.65 -0.58 -13.56
CA GLU A 12 -19.43 0.17 -13.26
C GLU A 12 -19.22 0.66 -12.56
N LYS A 13 -19.57 0.48 -12.28
CA LYS A 13 -19.51 1.27 -11.90
C LYS A 13 -19.37 1.72 -11.04
N LYS A 14 -19.66 1.49 -10.62
CA LYS A 14 -19.56 2.05 -10.07
C LYS A 14 -19.18 2.52 -9.19
N ASN A 15 -19.23 2.65 -9.02
CA ASN A 15 -18.69 3.31 -8.51
C ASN A 15 -18.65 3.70 -7.48
N THR A 16 -18.83 3.71 -7.42
CA THR A 16 -19.15 4.12 -6.15
C THR A 16 -18.30 5.19 -5.50
N GLY A 17 -17.72 6.03 -6.18
CA GLY A 17 -16.98 7.14 -5.61
C GLY A 17 -15.65 6.80 -4.97
N THR A 18 -15.27 5.57 -4.93
CA THR A 18 -13.96 5.20 -4.45
C THR A 18 -13.08 4.86 -5.62
N ASN A 19 -12.18 5.75 -5.94
CA ASN A 19 -11.23 5.53 -7.02
C ASN A 19 -9.88 5.15 -6.45
N VAL A 20 -9.89 4.22 -5.49
CA VAL A 20 -8.64 3.77 -4.89
C VAL A 20 -8.11 2.57 -5.65
N PRO A 21 -6.81 2.52 -5.90
CA PRO A 21 -6.23 1.34 -6.55
C PRO A 21 -6.10 0.19 -5.56
N ALA A 22 -5.91 -1.01 -6.10
CA ALA A 22 -5.55 -2.16 -5.28
C ALA A 22 -4.03 -2.22 -5.08
N GLN A 23 -3.27 -1.64 -5.99
CA GLN A 23 -1.81 -1.67 -5.95
C GLN A 23 -1.28 -0.34 -5.47
N TRP A 24 -0.41 -0.40 -4.46
CA TRP A 24 0.17 0.77 -3.81
C TRP A 24 1.67 0.60 -3.68
N LEU A 25 2.33 1.72 -3.44
CA LEU A 25 3.73 1.75 -3.06
C LEU A 25 3.84 2.37 -1.67
N TYR A 26 4.72 1.83 -0.84
CA TYR A 26 5.08 2.47 0.42
C TYR A 26 6.52 2.93 0.30
N LEU A 27 6.73 4.23 0.42
CA LEU A 27 8.03 4.89 0.31
C LEU A 27 8.48 5.32 1.69
N CYS A 28 9.67 4.89 2.10
CA CYS A 28 10.20 5.27 3.41
C CYS A 28 11.56 5.92 3.24
N PRO A 29 11.80 7.08 3.89
CA PRO A 29 13.10 7.75 3.80
C PRO A 29 14.16 7.16 4.71
N GLN A 30 13.84 6.07 5.39
CA GLN A 30 14.75 5.34 6.25
C GLN A 30 14.97 3.95 5.68
N GLU A 31 16.13 3.35 6.01
CA GLU A 31 16.37 1.96 5.63
C GLU A 31 15.63 1.07 6.62
N ILE A 32 14.58 0.42 6.12
CA ILE A 32 13.76 -0.46 6.96
C ILE A 32 13.49 -1.77 6.23
N THR A 33 13.02 -2.74 7.00
CA THR A 33 12.54 -4.02 6.47
C THR A 33 11.09 -4.21 6.91
N VAL A 34 10.48 -5.31 6.46
CA VAL A 34 9.11 -5.63 6.89
C VAL A 34 9.03 -5.80 8.40
N ARG A 35 10.14 -6.12 9.08
CA ARG A 35 10.16 -6.22 10.54
C ARG A 35 9.84 -4.88 11.21
N ASN A 36 10.32 -3.79 10.64
CA ASN A 36 10.02 -2.45 11.18
C ASN A 36 8.55 -2.13 11.03
N ILE A 37 7.93 -2.52 9.91
CA ILE A 37 6.50 -2.32 9.71
C ILE A 37 5.74 -3.18 10.72
N TRP A 38 6.14 -4.45 10.86
CA TRP A 38 5.54 -5.36 11.83
C TRP A 38 5.59 -4.78 13.24
N THR A 39 6.74 -4.25 13.65
CA THR A 39 6.92 -3.67 14.98
C THR A 39 5.97 -2.49 15.20
N THR A 40 5.77 -1.67 14.16
CA THR A 40 4.91 -0.50 14.26
C THR A 40 3.45 -0.87 14.52
N VAL A 41 2.97 -2.00 13.99
CA VAL A 41 1.57 -2.40 14.12
C VAL A 41 1.34 -3.52 15.13
N ASN A 42 2.40 -4.14 15.64
CA ASN A 42 2.30 -5.35 16.45
C ASN A 42 1.63 -5.12 17.80
N ASP A 43 1.56 -3.88 18.27
CA ASP A 43 0.92 -3.58 19.54
C ASP A 43 -0.60 -3.46 19.45
N SER A 44 -1.15 -3.63 18.26
CA SER A 44 -2.60 -3.59 18.07
C SER A 44 -3.17 -4.98 18.26
N ASP A 45 -4.05 -5.14 19.25
CA ASP A 45 -4.65 -6.43 19.55
C ASP A 45 -5.68 -6.87 18.51
N ASP A 46 -6.13 -5.94 17.66
CA ASP A 46 -7.18 -6.21 16.69
C ASP A 46 -6.66 -6.76 15.38
N LEU A 47 -5.33 -6.84 15.22
CA LEU A 47 -4.74 -7.25 13.96
C LEU A 47 -4.06 -8.59 14.08
N SER A 48 -4.24 -9.41 13.05
CA SER A 48 -3.51 -10.66 12.89
C SER A 48 -2.39 -10.43 11.88
N LEU A 49 -1.17 -10.78 12.25
CA LEU A 49 0.02 -10.47 11.47
C LEU A 49 0.78 -11.74 11.13
N GLU A 50 1.25 -11.84 9.89
CA GLU A 50 2.19 -12.88 9.49
C GLU A 50 3.36 -12.24 8.79
N ILE A 51 4.57 -12.63 9.18
CA ILE A 51 5.79 -12.06 8.62
C ILE A 51 6.71 -13.17 8.15
N TRP A 52 7.24 -13.01 6.94
CA TRP A 52 8.25 -13.89 6.36
C TRP A 52 9.48 -13.05 6.05
N GLU A 53 10.31 -12.83 7.07
CA GLU A 53 11.43 -11.89 6.97
C GLU A 53 12.39 -12.23 5.85
N ALA A 54 12.72 -13.51 5.69
CA ALA A 54 13.66 -13.93 4.65
C ALA A 54 13.14 -13.63 3.25
N ALA A 55 11.83 -13.61 3.08
CA ALA A 55 11.21 -13.29 1.80
C ALA A 55 10.88 -11.81 1.67
N GLY A 56 11.01 -11.04 2.74
CA GLY A 56 10.66 -9.62 2.74
C GLY A 56 9.17 -9.38 2.60
N VAL A 57 8.34 -10.23 3.21
CA VAL A 57 6.88 -10.19 3.07
C VAL A 57 6.22 -10.05 4.43
N LEU A 58 5.18 -9.22 4.50
CA LEU A 58 4.35 -9.06 5.68
C LEU A 58 2.89 -9.04 5.25
N GLU A 59 2.05 -9.73 5.99
CA GLU A 59 0.62 -9.77 5.73
C GLU A 59 -0.14 -9.34 6.99
N ILE A 60 -1.00 -8.35 6.85
CA ILE A 60 -1.83 -7.84 7.95
C ILE A 60 -3.28 -8.21 7.62
N THR A 61 -3.93 -9.00 8.47
CA THR A 61 -5.31 -9.40 8.25
C THR A 61 -6.25 -8.38 8.89
N LEU A 62 -7.17 -7.87 8.11
CA LEU A 62 -8.16 -6.88 8.53
C LEU A 62 -9.40 -7.56 9.11
N SER A 63 -10.27 -6.78 9.74
CA SER A 63 -11.46 -7.32 10.38
C SER A 63 -12.45 -7.93 9.40
N ASP A 64 -12.36 -7.60 8.10
CA ASP A 64 -13.21 -8.20 7.08
C ASP A 64 -12.61 -9.50 6.51
N GLY A 65 -11.48 -9.95 7.05
CA GLY A 65 -10.82 -11.18 6.61
C GLY A 65 -9.88 -10.98 5.43
N LYS A 66 -9.85 -9.81 4.84
CA LYS A 66 -8.92 -9.50 3.75
C LYS A 66 -7.63 -8.94 4.33
N THR A 67 -6.61 -8.78 3.49
CA THR A 67 -5.27 -8.46 3.98
C THR A 67 -4.69 -7.22 3.33
N ILE A 68 -3.74 -6.62 4.05
CA ILE A 68 -2.77 -5.69 3.46
C ILE A 68 -1.49 -6.48 3.30
N ASP A 69 -1.01 -6.60 2.07
CA ASP A 69 0.18 -7.40 1.77
C ASP A 69 1.34 -6.47 1.42
N PHE A 70 2.46 -6.62 2.12
CA PHE A 70 3.68 -5.87 1.86
C PHE A 70 4.72 -6.81 1.27
N GLU A 71 5.41 -6.34 0.23
CA GLU A 71 6.52 -7.07 -0.36
C GLU A 71 7.66 -6.10 -0.61
N THR A 72 8.85 -6.41 -0.09
CA THR A 72 10.03 -5.58 -0.30
C THR A 72 10.31 -5.45 -1.79
N ALA A 73 10.57 -4.23 -2.25
CA ALA A 73 10.83 -3.94 -3.64
C ALA A 73 12.20 -3.31 -3.81
N PRO A 74 12.87 -3.50 -4.96
CA PRO A 74 14.10 -2.78 -5.23
C PRO A 74 13.81 -1.29 -5.47
N LEU A 75 14.80 -0.44 -5.21
CA LEU A 75 14.68 1.01 -5.42
C LEU A 75 14.85 1.35 -6.90
N ASP A 76 14.12 0.66 -7.74
CA ASP A 76 14.18 0.86 -9.18
C ASP A 76 12.83 0.48 -9.77
N LEU A 77 12.07 1.48 -10.19
CA LEU A 77 10.76 1.27 -10.81
C LEU A 77 10.85 1.20 -12.33
N ARG A 78 12.08 1.09 -12.87
CA ARG A 78 12.38 0.76 -14.28
C ARG A 78 12.11 1.88 -15.27
N ASP A 79 11.69 3.05 -14.84
CA ASP A 79 11.60 4.20 -15.70
C ASP A 79 12.10 5.43 -14.96
N GLU A 80 12.60 6.38 -15.73
CA GLU A 80 13.25 7.53 -15.13
C GLU A 80 12.27 8.42 -14.37
N TYR A 81 11.07 8.57 -14.90
CA TYR A 81 10.05 9.39 -14.26
C TYR A 81 9.74 8.87 -12.85
N SER A 82 9.52 7.56 -12.75
CA SER A 82 9.19 6.94 -11.46
C SER A 82 10.37 7.00 -10.50
N ASN A 83 11.59 6.78 -11.01
CA ASN A 83 12.78 6.82 -10.16
C ASN A 83 13.07 8.24 -9.67
N GLN A 84 12.73 9.25 -10.46
CA GLN A 84 12.84 10.65 -10.01
C GLN A 84 11.85 10.93 -8.89
N PHE A 85 10.65 10.31 -8.94
CA PHE A 85 9.67 10.44 -7.87
C PHE A 85 10.22 9.85 -6.59
N LEU A 86 10.84 8.67 -6.64
CA LEU A 86 11.47 8.06 -5.46
C LEU A 86 12.56 8.97 -4.89
N ALA A 87 13.40 9.52 -5.76
CA ALA A 87 14.49 10.40 -5.32
C ALA A 87 13.95 11.69 -4.70
N LYS A 88 12.89 12.25 -5.29
CA LYS A 88 12.26 13.46 -4.77
C LYS A 88 11.78 13.27 -3.33
N HIS A 89 11.33 12.08 -3.01
CA HIS A 89 10.83 11.75 -1.68
C HIS A 89 11.89 11.11 -0.79
N HIS A 90 13.17 11.17 -1.19
CA HIS A 90 14.29 10.67 -0.41
C HIS A 90 14.12 9.21 -0.01
N THR A 91 13.53 8.40 -0.89
CA THR A 91 13.17 7.02 -0.60
C THR A 91 14.42 6.17 -0.44
N LYS A 92 14.52 5.47 0.70
CA LYS A 92 15.59 4.51 0.97
C LYS A 92 15.07 3.10 1.06
N SER A 93 13.77 2.93 1.28
CA SER A 93 13.13 1.62 1.29
C SER A 93 11.82 1.71 0.55
N LEU A 94 11.53 0.71 -0.26
CA LEU A 94 10.34 0.67 -1.10
C LEU A 94 9.66 -0.68 -0.93
N PHE A 95 8.33 -0.64 -0.86
CA PHE A 95 7.51 -1.85 -0.74
C PHE A 95 6.36 -1.78 -1.72
N TYR A 96 6.08 -2.90 -2.37
CA TYR A 96 4.81 -3.09 -3.07
C TYR A 96 3.75 -3.43 -2.03
N VAL A 97 2.59 -2.81 -2.13
CA VAL A 97 1.52 -3.02 -1.16
C VAL A 97 0.24 -3.31 -1.94
N THR A 98 -0.42 -4.39 -1.56
CA THR A 98 -1.68 -4.77 -2.19
C THR A 98 -2.79 -4.67 -1.15
N ILE A 99 -3.85 -3.95 -1.49
CA ILE A 99 -5.01 -3.74 -0.62
C ILE A 99 -6.25 -3.92 -1.48
N HIS A 100 -7.13 -4.83 -1.07
CA HIS A 100 -8.39 -4.99 -1.76
C HIS A 100 -9.18 -3.68 -1.69
N GLN A 101 -9.70 -3.23 -2.82
CA GLN A 101 -10.36 -1.91 -2.89
C GLN A 101 -11.49 -1.77 -1.88
N ASP A 102 -12.27 -2.83 -1.67
CA ASP A 102 -13.39 -2.82 -0.73
C ASP A 102 -12.92 -2.67 0.72
N SER A 103 -11.65 -2.95 1.01
CA SER A 103 -11.10 -2.90 2.36
C SER A 103 -10.37 -1.60 2.64
N PHE A 104 -10.35 -0.66 1.71
CA PHE A 104 -9.55 0.54 1.87
C PHE A 104 -9.94 1.33 3.14
N SER A 105 -11.23 1.42 3.43
CA SER A 105 -11.67 2.17 4.62
C SER A 105 -11.15 1.55 5.92
N LEU A 106 -10.98 0.22 5.95
CA LEU A 106 -10.39 -0.46 7.11
C LEU A 106 -8.87 -0.32 7.11
N ALA A 107 -8.26 -0.32 5.94
CA ALA A 107 -6.81 -0.25 5.81
C ALA A 107 -6.26 1.14 6.09
N LYS A 108 -7.01 2.18 5.76
CA LYS A 108 -6.51 3.55 5.79
C LYS A 108 -5.97 3.97 7.16
N PRO A 109 -6.67 3.73 8.29
CA PRO A 109 -6.12 4.09 9.59
C PRO A 109 -4.80 3.36 9.90
N ILE A 110 -4.68 2.11 9.44
CA ILE A 110 -3.45 1.34 9.63
C ILE A 110 -2.33 1.94 8.79
N MET A 111 -2.63 2.31 7.55
CA MET A 111 -1.65 2.96 6.66
C MET A 111 -1.17 4.28 7.26
N GLU A 112 -2.09 5.08 7.80
CA GLU A 112 -1.73 6.35 8.44
C GLU A 112 -0.84 6.12 9.66
N HIS A 113 -1.14 5.09 10.44
CA HIS A 113 -0.34 4.74 11.61
C HIS A 113 1.08 4.33 11.21
N ILE A 114 1.21 3.50 10.17
CA ILE A 114 2.51 3.08 9.66
C ILE A 114 3.27 4.28 9.12
N ALA A 115 2.62 5.11 8.32
CA ALA A 115 3.26 6.28 7.72
C ALA A 115 3.76 7.25 8.79
N ARG A 116 2.97 7.46 9.84
CA ARG A 116 3.39 8.33 10.94
C ARG A 116 4.54 7.73 11.72
N GLY A 117 4.47 6.43 12.03
CA GLY A 117 5.48 5.78 12.85
C GLY A 117 6.84 5.68 12.19
N LEU A 118 6.87 5.51 10.88
CA LEU A 118 8.10 5.31 10.13
C LEU A 118 8.43 6.49 9.22
N GLN A 119 7.60 7.54 9.24
CA GLN A 119 7.82 8.78 8.49
C GLN A 119 7.83 8.58 6.98
N GLY A 120 7.09 7.59 6.50
CA GLY A 120 6.96 7.30 5.08
C GLY A 120 5.62 7.75 4.54
N MET A 121 5.34 7.33 3.31
CA MET A 121 4.05 7.63 2.69
C MET A 121 3.64 6.49 1.78
N PHE A 122 2.32 6.27 1.71
CA PHE A 122 1.73 5.37 0.72
C PHE A 122 1.27 6.19 -0.47
N CYS A 123 1.43 5.67 -1.66
CA CYS A 123 0.86 6.28 -2.85
C CYS A 123 0.39 5.18 -3.79
N GLY A 124 -0.60 5.50 -4.61
CA GLY A 124 -1.08 4.53 -5.59
C GLY A 124 0.02 4.18 -6.58
N ASP A 125 0.08 2.92 -6.97
CA ASP A 125 0.98 2.48 -8.04
C ASP A 125 0.29 2.80 -9.37
N THR A 126 0.20 4.08 -9.67
CA THR A 126 -0.51 4.64 -10.81
C THR A 126 0.41 5.61 -11.55
N ASP A 127 -0.04 6.13 -12.67
CA ASP A 127 0.78 7.01 -13.51
C ASP A 127 1.22 8.28 -12.78
N ASP A 128 0.38 8.78 -11.87
CA ASP A 128 0.68 10.01 -11.13
C ASP A 128 0.90 9.78 -9.65
N PHE A 129 1.01 8.53 -9.22
CA PHE A 129 1.26 8.16 -7.83
C PHE A 129 0.20 8.69 -6.87
N THR A 130 -1.05 8.68 -7.30
CA THR A 130 -2.17 9.07 -6.44
C THR A 130 -3.13 7.91 -6.27
N PRO A 131 -3.92 7.90 -5.20
CA PRO A 131 -3.93 8.85 -4.09
C PRO A 131 -2.73 8.68 -3.16
N VAL A 132 -2.58 9.62 -2.23
CA VAL A 132 -1.49 9.59 -1.25
C VAL A 132 -2.09 9.45 0.15
N VAL A 133 -1.49 8.58 0.97
CA VAL A 133 -1.86 8.42 2.38
C VAL A 133 -0.62 8.68 3.22
N ARG A 134 -0.69 9.66 4.11
CA ARG A 134 0.39 10.02 5.02
C ARG A 134 -0.07 9.89 6.46
N GLY A 135 0.87 9.98 7.38
CA GLY A 135 0.54 10.05 8.78
C GLY A 135 -0.23 11.33 9.07
N ALA A 136 -1.30 11.20 9.84
CA ALA A 136 -2.14 12.34 10.18
C ALA A 136 -1.54 13.16 11.31
#